data_950659c236ee4afbbfe35884d2acb28a
#
_entry.id   950659c236ee4afbbfe35884d2acb28a
#
_cell.length_a   1.000
_cell.length_b   1.000
_cell.length_c   1.000
_cell.angle_alpha   90.00
_cell.angle_beta   90.00
_cell.angle_gamma   90.00
#
_symmetry.space_group_name_H-M   'P 1'
#
loop_
_entity.id
_entity.type
_entity.pdbx_description
1 polymer ?
#
loop_
_entity_poly.entity_id
_entity_poly.type
_entity_poly.pdbx_seq_one_letter_code
_entity_poly.pdbx_strand_id
1 'polypeptide(L)'
;MNKKDITVIICCAGMGTRLGIGYPKALIDIAGKPLIIRILENLKEYDDIRIVVGFQAEKVIETVNQYRKDVMFVFNYDFQNTSIVDSINKALPYSRKYIVEIDGDLLIEKNDFRKFMEYPNECLGITEINSEYPVFAKVENNKVYDFLNSSGNKEWIGLIKVKAEKMYGNGEFVYKNISKYLPIEYCVVTARDIDTAEDYDKAMEWFLKNNKEN
;
A
#
# COMPACT_ATOMS: atom_id res chain seq x y z
N MET A 1 8.29 -1.25 17.80
CA MET A 1 6.91 -0.70 17.85
C MET A 1 5.96 -1.82 18.21
N ASN A 2 4.95 -1.61 19.07
CA ASN A 2 4.02 -2.68 19.46
C ASN A 2 2.94 -2.80 18.36
N LYS A 3 2.60 -4.03 17.93
CA LYS A 3 1.55 -4.28 16.94
C LYS A 3 0.18 -3.75 17.38
N LYS A 4 -0.09 -3.74 18.69
CA LYS A 4 -1.32 -3.17 19.27
C LYS A 4 -1.42 -1.65 19.17
N ASP A 5 -0.33 -0.97 18.81
CA ASP A 5 -0.33 0.48 18.60
C ASP A 5 -0.51 0.85 17.11
N ILE A 6 -0.72 -0.13 16.24
CA ILE A 6 -0.77 0.05 14.78
C ILE A 6 -2.18 -0.21 14.26
N THR A 7 -2.71 0.71 13.46
CA THR A 7 -3.82 0.51 12.53
C THR A 7 -3.23 0.31 11.14
N VAL A 8 -3.63 -0.74 10.44
CA VAL A 8 -3.29 -0.95 9.02
C VAL A 8 -4.44 -0.47 8.16
N ILE A 9 -4.16 0.40 7.20
CA ILE A 9 -5.13 0.89 6.21
C ILE A 9 -4.71 0.36 4.85
N ILE A 10 -5.62 -0.33 4.14
CA ILE A 10 -5.38 -0.83 2.79
C ILE A 10 -6.34 -0.10 1.85
N CYS A 11 -5.80 0.62 0.87
CA CYS A 11 -6.60 1.43 -0.05
C CYS A 11 -7.00 0.65 -1.30
N CYS A 12 -8.29 0.23 -1.37
CA CYS A 12 -8.86 -0.59 -2.45
C CYS A 12 -10.07 0.09 -3.14
N ALA A 13 -10.24 1.41 -3.02
CA ALA A 13 -11.44 2.09 -3.51
C ALA A 13 -11.40 2.44 -5.01
N GLY A 14 -10.21 2.48 -5.62
CA GLY A 14 -9.99 2.95 -6.98
C GLY A 14 -10.55 2.03 -8.07
N MET A 15 -10.86 2.61 -9.25
CA MET A 15 -11.40 1.88 -10.41
C MET A 15 -10.35 1.13 -11.22
N GLY A 16 -9.06 1.44 -11.07
CA GLY A 16 -7.99 0.78 -11.84
C GLY A 16 -8.13 0.94 -13.36
N THR A 17 -8.56 2.10 -13.84
CA THR A 17 -8.92 2.34 -15.26
C THR A 17 -7.77 2.11 -16.22
N ARG A 18 -6.52 2.37 -15.82
CA ARG A 18 -5.32 2.14 -16.62
C ARG A 18 -5.10 0.67 -16.97
N LEU A 19 -5.42 -0.23 -16.05
CA LEU A 19 -5.30 -1.67 -16.27
C LEU A 19 -6.43 -2.24 -17.15
N GLY A 20 -7.59 -1.56 -17.22
CA GLY A 20 -8.69 -1.90 -18.14
C GLY A 20 -9.43 -3.21 -17.86
N ILE A 21 -9.23 -3.84 -16.70
CA ILE A 21 -9.80 -5.16 -16.39
C ILE A 21 -11.27 -5.14 -15.92
N GLY A 22 -11.84 -3.95 -15.66
CA GLY A 22 -13.26 -3.80 -15.30
C GLY A 22 -13.64 -4.34 -13.90
N TYR A 23 -12.66 -4.65 -13.04
CA TYR A 23 -12.87 -5.03 -11.63
C TYR A 23 -11.76 -4.45 -10.73
N PRO A 24 -11.93 -4.45 -9.38
CA PRO A 24 -10.96 -3.88 -8.45
C PRO A 24 -9.56 -4.50 -8.58
N LYS A 25 -8.51 -3.68 -8.69
CA LYS A 25 -7.12 -4.13 -8.75
C LYS A 25 -6.73 -5.06 -7.59
N ALA A 26 -7.25 -4.80 -6.40
CA ALA A 26 -7.03 -5.62 -5.21
C ALA A 26 -7.46 -7.10 -5.39
N LEU A 27 -8.31 -7.39 -6.38
CA LEU A 27 -8.79 -8.73 -6.72
C LEU A 27 -8.01 -9.39 -7.86
N ILE A 28 -6.99 -8.75 -8.41
CA ILE A 28 -6.15 -9.33 -9.45
C ILE A 28 -5.59 -10.66 -8.96
N ASP A 29 -5.71 -11.68 -9.79
CA ASP A 29 -5.13 -12.99 -9.49
C ASP A 29 -3.61 -12.96 -9.64
N ILE A 30 -2.92 -13.30 -8.59
CA ILE A 30 -1.48 -13.53 -8.61
C ILE A 30 -1.24 -15.01 -8.30
N ALA A 31 -0.99 -15.80 -9.34
CA ALA A 31 -0.75 -17.22 -9.24
C ALA A 31 -1.79 -17.97 -8.37
N GLY A 32 -3.07 -17.87 -8.73
CA GLY A 32 -4.19 -18.56 -8.11
C GLY A 32 -4.73 -17.92 -6.82
N LYS A 33 -4.31 -16.68 -6.47
CA LYS A 33 -4.75 -16.00 -5.27
C LYS A 33 -4.93 -14.50 -5.49
N PRO A 34 -6.06 -13.89 -5.07
CA PRO A 34 -6.26 -12.45 -5.13
C PRO A 34 -5.18 -11.66 -4.39
N LEU A 35 -4.74 -10.54 -4.97
CA LEU A 35 -3.67 -9.70 -4.42
C LEU A 35 -3.95 -9.25 -2.98
N ILE A 36 -5.18 -8.82 -2.68
CA ILE A 36 -5.58 -8.44 -1.33
C ILE A 36 -5.38 -9.57 -0.31
N ILE A 37 -5.60 -10.82 -0.70
CA ILE A 37 -5.40 -11.97 0.18
C ILE A 37 -3.92 -12.17 0.46
N ARG A 38 -3.03 -11.93 -0.52
CA ARG A 38 -1.58 -11.98 -0.31
C ARG A 38 -1.11 -10.91 0.68
N ILE A 39 -1.67 -9.72 0.61
CA ILE A 39 -1.40 -8.65 1.60
C ILE A 39 -1.87 -9.11 2.99
N LEU A 40 -3.11 -9.60 3.11
CA LEU A 40 -3.70 -10.02 4.38
C LEU A 40 -3.00 -11.23 5.02
N GLU A 41 -2.40 -12.13 4.23
CA GLU A 41 -1.61 -13.26 4.74
C GLU A 41 -0.41 -12.81 5.58
N ASN A 42 0.16 -11.65 5.25
CA ASN A 42 1.27 -11.06 5.99
C ASN A 42 0.83 -10.25 7.21
N LEU A 43 -0.48 -10.03 7.38
CA LEU A 43 -1.07 -9.20 8.44
C LEU A 43 -1.82 -10.02 9.51
N LYS A 44 -1.57 -11.31 9.61
CA LYS A 44 -2.28 -12.22 10.55
C LYS A 44 -2.21 -11.81 12.01
N GLU A 45 -1.12 -11.13 12.40
CA GLU A 45 -0.89 -10.72 13.79
C GLU A 45 -1.39 -9.29 14.10
N TYR A 46 -2.05 -8.64 13.15
CA TYR A 46 -2.63 -7.30 13.31
C TYR A 46 -4.14 -7.42 13.43
N ASP A 47 -4.70 -6.74 14.42
CA ASP A 47 -6.11 -6.81 14.83
C ASP A 47 -6.90 -5.50 14.61
N ASP A 48 -6.27 -4.46 14.06
CA ASP A 48 -6.93 -3.25 13.56
C ASP A 48 -6.53 -3.05 12.09
N ILE A 49 -7.26 -3.72 11.19
CA ILE A 49 -7.10 -3.62 9.75
C ILE A 49 -8.35 -2.99 9.17
N ARG A 50 -8.15 -1.92 8.39
CA ARG A 50 -9.19 -1.15 7.72
C ARG A 50 -8.97 -1.21 6.22
N ILE A 51 -9.96 -1.69 5.48
CA ILE A 51 -9.91 -1.79 4.03
C ILE A 51 -10.85 -0.73 3.47
N VAL A 52 -10.27 0.27 2.78
CA VAL A 52 -11.09 1.30 2.12
C VAL A 52 -11.58 0.74 0.81
N VAL A 53 -12.90 0.67 0.65
CA VAL A 53 -13.58 0.11 -0.52
C VAL A 53 -14.42 1.17 -1.22
N GLY A 54 -14.58 1.05 -2.53
CA GLY A 54 -15.36 1.98 -3.37
C GLY A 54 -15.88 1.29 -4.61
N PHE A 55 -15.12 1.27 -5.69
CA PHE A 55 -15.51 0.59 -6.93
C PHE A 55 -15.73 -0.90 -6.69
N GLN A 56 -16.94 -1.38 -6.99
CA GLN A 56 -17.36 -2.79 -6.80
C GLN A 56 -17.02 -3.31 -5.39
N ALA A 57 -17.30 -2.50 -4.36
CA ALA A 57 -16.98 -2.78 -2.96
C ALA A 57 -17.43 -4.18 -2.52
N GLU A 58 -18.60 -4.63 -2.98
CA GLU A 58 -19.18 -5.93 -2.61
C GLU A 58 -18.24 -7.10 -2.96
N LYS A 59 -17.57 -7.04 -4.13
CA LYS A 59 -16.64 -8.10 -4.56
C LYS A 59 -15.40 -8.17 -3.67
N VAL A 60 -14.86 -7.00 -3.27
CA VAL A 60 -13.73 -6.95 -2.34
C VAL A 60 -14.12 -7.49 -0.97
N ILE A 61 -15.27 -7.05 -0.45
CA ILE A 61 -15.82 -7.48 0.84
C ILE A 61 -16.07 -8.99 0.86
N GLU A 62 -16.69 -9.53 -0.18
CA GLU A 62 -16.96 -10.97 -0.29
C GLU A 62 -15.66 -11.77 -0.29
N THR A 63 -14.69 -11.38 -1.11
CA THR A 63 -13.39 -12.05 -1.21
C THR A 63 -12.64 -12.01 0.12
N VAL A 64 -12.59 -10.87 0.78
CA VAL A 64 -11.91 -10.72 2.08
C VAL A 64 -12.62 -11.53 3.16
N ASN A 65 -13.95 -11.52 3.21
CA ASN A 65 -14.74 -12.25 4.21
C ASN A 65 -14.65 -13.78 4.09
N GLN A 66 -14.26 -14.30 2.92
CA GLN A 66 -13.94 -15.72 2.76
C GLN A 66 -12.60 -16.10 3.43
N TYR A 67 -11.70 -15.13 3.59
CA TYR A 67 -10.38 -15.35 4.19
C TYR A 67 -10.32 -14.97 5.67
N ARG A 68 -10.80 -13.75 6.05
CA ARG A 68 -10.84 -13.27 7.44
C ARG A 68 -12.03 -12.32 7.65
N LYS A 69 -12.59 -12.33 8.88
CA LYS A 69 -13.79 -11.55 9.23
C LYS A 69 -13.53 -10.43 10.24
N ASP A 70 -12.32 -10.34 10.75
CA ASP A 70 -11.89 -9.38 11.77
C ASP A 70 -11.26 -8.12 11.16
N VAL A 71 -11.81 -7.64 10.04
CA VAL A 71 -11.41 -6.41 9.37
C VAL A 71 -12.56 -5.40 9.35
N MET A 72 -12.24 -4.12 9.33
CA MET A 72 -13.21 -3.05 9.17
C MET A 72 -13.22 -2.59 7.72
N PHE A 73 -14.39 -2.57 7.09
CA PHE A 73 -14.56 -1.95 5.78
C PHE A 73 -14.97 -0.49 5.94
N VAL A 74 -14.24 0.40 5.27
CA VAL A 74 -14.50 1.84 5.23
C VAL A 74 -14.93 2.21 3.82
N PHE A 75 -16.13 2.76 3.66
CA PHE A 75 -16.68 3.07 2.35
C PHE A 75 -16.28 4.45 1.87
N ASN A 76 -15.67 4.53 0.69
CA ASN A 76 -15.54 5.75 -0.08
C ASN A 76 -16.58 5.74 -1.22
N TYR A 77 -17.78 6.22 -0.95
CA TYR A 77 -18.87 6.25 -1.94
C TYR A 77 -18.60 7.22 -3.09
N ASP A 78 -17.75 8.22 -2.87
CA ASP A 78 -17.39 9.22 -3.90
C ASP A 78 -16.01 8.93 -4.52
N PHE A 79 -15.67 7.66 -4.67
CA PHE A 79 -14.36 7.22 -5.17
C PHE A 79 -14.01 7.74 -6.56
N GLN A 80 -15.00 8.17 -7.35
CA GLN A 80 -14.78 8.72 -8.69
C GLN A 80 -14.25 10.16 -8.66
N ASN A 81 -14.59 10.92 -7.62
CA ASN A 81 -14.28 12.36 -7.51
C ASN A 81 -13.30 12.67 -6.37
N THR A 82 -12.86 11.66 -5.63
CA THR A 82 -11.98 11.80 -4.46
C THR A 82 -10.65 11.10 -4.69
N SER A 83 -9.66 11.55 -3.95
CA SER A 83 -8.28 11.05 -4.01
C SER A 83 -8.05 9.87 -3.06
N ILE A 84 -6.85 9.28 -3.14
CA ILE A 84 -6.37 8.33 -2.14
C ILE A 84 -6.27 8.98 -0.75
N VAL A 85 -5.89 10.25 -0.67
CA VAL A 85 -5.83 10.99 0.59
C VAL A 85 -7.20 11.09 1.25
N ASP A 86 -8.27 11.32 0.46
CA ASP A 86 -9.64 11.33 0.97
C ASP A 86 -10.06 9.94 1.47
N SER A 87 -9.65 8.90 0.78
CA SER A 87 -9.88 7.51 1.20
C SER A 87 -9.22 7.22 2.54
N ILE A 88 -7.96 7.59 2.70
CA ILE A 88 -7.22 7.45 3.96
C ILE A 88 -7.89 8.26 5.08
N ASN A 89 -8.24 9.53 4.83
CA ASN A 89 -8.90 10.38 5.82
C ASN A 89 -10.20 9.77 6.37
N LYS A 90 -10.96 9.04 5.54
CA LYS A 90 -12.17 8.31 5.98
C LYS A 90 -11.83 7.16 6.93
N ALA A 91 -10.65 6.55 6.78
CA ALA A 91 -10.22 5.42 7.59
C ALA A 91 -9.44 5.81 8.86
N LEU A 92 -9.03 7.07 9.02
CA LEU A 92 -8.24 7.53 10.16
C LEU A 92 -9.02 7.71 11.49
N PRO A 93 -10.32 8.09 11.53
CA PRO A 93 -11.01 8.28 12.81
C PRO A 93 -10.88 7.08 13.75
N TYR A 94 -10.55 7.36 15.02
CA TYR A 94 -10.32 6.33 16.06
C TYR A 94 -9.21 5.34 15.73
N SER A 95 -8.27 5.70 14.85
CA SER A 95 -7.08 4.88 14.60
C SER A 95 -6.15 4.87 15.81
N ARG A 96 -5.29 3.88 15.85
CA ARG A 96 -4.24 3.75 16.86
C ARG A 96 -3.13 4.79 16.66
N LYS A 97 -2.13 4.75 17.51
CA LYS A 97 -1.02 5.72 17.52
C LYS A 97 -0.25 5.78 16.20
N TYR A 98 -0.09 4.64 15.54
CA TYR A 98 0.63 4.53 14.28
C TYR A 98 -0.28 3.98 13.19
N ILE A 99 -0.07 4.47 11.98
CA ILE A 99 -0.70 3.96 10.76
C ILE A 99 0.36 3.24 9.93
N VAL A 100 -0.01 2.08 9.43
CA VAL A 100 0.60 1.50 8.24
C VAL A 100 -0.40 1.66 7.12
N GLU A 101 -0.03 2.35 6.08
CA GLU A 101 -0.84 2.50 4.87
C GLU A 101 -0.18 1.69 3.74
N ILE A 102 -1.04 1.01 2.96
CA ILE A 102 -0.66 0.09 1.88
C ILE A 102 -1.59 0.31 0.70
N ASP A 103 -1.04 0.58 -0.48
CA ASP A 103 -1.81 0.59 -1.71
C ASP A 103 -2.30 -0.82 -2.06
N GLY A 104 -3.57 -0.94 -2.43
CA GLY A 104 -4.24 -2.24 -2.63
C GLY A 104 -3.82 -2.99 -3.90
N ASP A 105 -3.01 -2.37 -4.75
CA ASP A 105 -2.44 -2.91 -5.99
C ASP A 105 -0.95 -3.27 -5.87
N LEU A 106 -0.41 -3.24 -4.66
CA LEU A 106 1.01 -3.46 -4.38
C LEU A 106 1.30 -4.95 -4.09
N LEU A 107 2.09 -5.59 -4.95
CA LEU A 107 2.64 -6.92 -4.70
C LEU A 107 4.01 -6.79 -4.04
N ILE A 108 4.12 -7.23 -2.77
CA ILE A 108 5.32 -7.06 -1.94
C ILE A 108 5.96 -8.42 -1.63
N GLU A 109 7.29 -8.48 -1.67
CA GLU A 109 8.03 -9.66 -1.20
C GLU A 109 7.79 -9.87 0.30
N LYS A 110 7.46 -11.10 0.67
CA LYS A 110 6.97 -11.45 2.02
C LYS A 110 7.96 -11.12 3.13
N ASN A 111 9.25 -11.43 2.94
CA ASN A 111 10.26 -11.19 3.99
C ASN A 111 10.58 -9.70 4.13
N ASP A 112 10.61 -8.96 3.03
CA ASP A 112 10.84 -7.53 3.05
C ASP A 112 9.64 -6.80 3.67
N PHE A 113 8.40 -7.24 3.36
CA PHE A 113 7.21 -6.73 4.02
C PHE A 113 7.24 -6.96 5.53
N ARG A 114 7.65 -8.17 5.97
CA ARG A 114 7.81 -8.44 7.40
C ARG A 114 8.85 -7.51 8.05
N LYS A 115 10.03 -7.32 7.41
CA LYS A 115 11.05 -6.37 7.91
C LYS A 115 10.50 -4.95 8.03
N PHE A 116 9.72 -4.50 7.04
CA PHE A 116 9.06 -3.20 7.07
C PHE A 116 8.08 -3.09 8.24
N MET A 117 7.23 -4.09 8.42
CA MET A 117 6.25 -4.12 9.53
C MET A 117 6.93 -4.13 10.90
N GLU A 118 8.04 -4.84 11.05
CA GLU A 118 8.84 -4.95 12.27
C GLU A 118 9.80 -3.76 12.49
N TYR A 119 9.97 -2.88 11.51
CA TYR A 119 10.88 -1.73 11.63
C TYR A 119 10.55 -0.92 12.89
N PRO A 120 11.54 -0.55 13.74
CA PRO A 120 11.25 -0.03 15.08
C PRO A 120 10.68 1.39 15.10
N ASN A 121 10.96 2.17 14.05
CA ASN A 121 10.61 3.58 13.93
C ASN A 121 9.56 3.84 12.84
N GLU A 122 9.19 5.10 12.67
CA GLU A 122 8.50 5.57 11.47
C GLU A 122 9.38 5.32 10.25
N CYS A 123 8.82 4.78 9.18
CA CYS A 123 9.57 4.52 7.96
C CYS A 123 8.70 4.52 6.70
N LEU A 124 9.37 4.75 5.57
CA LEU A 124 8.79 4.69 4.25
C LEU A 124 9.28 3.43 3.54
N GLY A 125 8.42 2.76 2.79
CA GLY A 125 8.80 1.66 1.92
C GLY A 125 9.41 2.20 0.63
N ILE A 126 10.64 1.83 0.36
CA ILE A 126 11.41 2.30 -0.79
C ILE A 126 11.93 1.10 -1.57
N THR A 127 11.88 1.18 -2.89
CA THR A 127 12.38 0.13 -3.80
C THR A 127 13.40 0.67 -4.80
N GLU A 128 14.01 -0.22 -5.57
CA GLU A 128 14.71 0.17 -6.79
C GLU A 128 13.71 0.68 -7.82
N ILE A 129 14.11 1.63 -8.66
CA ILE A 129 13.23 2.22 -9.67
C ILE A 129 12.81 1.13 -10.66
N ASN A 130 11.49 0.85 -10.72
CA ASN A 130 10.95 -0.22 -11.55
C ASN A 130 9.56 0.06 -12.16
N SER A 131 8.88 1.13 -11.78
CA SER A 131 7.60 1.54 -12.40
C SER A 131 7.81 2.49 -13.58
N GLU A 132 6.80 2.60 -14.43
CA GLU A 132 6.82 3.52 -15.58
C GLU A 132 6.73 4.99 -15.14
N TYR A 133 5.99 5.26 -14.04
CA TYR A 133 5.75 6.60 -13.51
C TYR A 133 6.15 6.69 -12.02
N PRO A 134 7.44 6.55 -11.70
CA PRO A 134 7.87 6.46 -10.32
C PRO A 134 7.72 7.78 -9.57
N VAL A 135 7.32 7.72 -8.32
CA VAL A 135 7.56 8.79 -7.36
C VAL A 135 8.98 8.61 -6.84
N PHE A 136 9.90 9.40 -7.37
CA PHE A 136 11.30 9.32 -6.97
C PHE A 136 11.49 9.78 -5.53
N ALA A 137 12.31 9.05 -4.79
CA ALA A 137 12.75 9.42 -3.46
C ALA A 137 14.24 9.79 -3.50
N LYS A 138 14.58 10.95 -2.91
CA LYS A 138 15.97 11.33 -2.64
C LYS A 138 16.35 10.74 -1.29
N VAL A 139 17.18 9.70 -1.30
CA VAL A 139 17.62 9.01 -0.09
C VAL A 139 19.10 9.24 0.20
N GLU A 140 19.40 9.46 1.48
CA GLU A 140 20.75 9.62 2.02
C GLU A 140 20.75 9.22 3.50
N ASN A 141 21.84 8.64 4.01
CA ASN A 141 22.02 8.29 5.42
C ASN A 141 20.81 7.58 6.06
N ASN A 142 20.24 6.58 5.35
CA ASN A 142 19.07 5.80 5.75
C ASN A 142 17.78 6.62 5.94
N LYS A 143 17.66 7.78 5.28
CA LYS A 143 16.49 8.65 5.33
C LYS A 143 16.07 9.13 3.95
N VAL A 144 14.78 9.33 3.76
CA VAL A 144 14.20 10.06 2.64
C VAL A 144 14.20 11.54 2.99
N TYR A 145 14.78 12.36 2.15
CA TYR A 145 14.87 13.80 2.31
C TYR A 145 13.90 14.58 1.43
N ASP A 146 13.50 14.00 0.31
CA ASP A 146 12.58 14.63 -0.62
C ASP A 146 11.89 13.59 -1.52
N PHE A 147 10.74 13.96 -2.08
CA PHE A 147 10.07 13.27 -3.16
C PHE A 147 10.11 14.13 -4.42
N LEU A 148 10.49 13.53 -5.54
CA LEU A 148 10.76 14.21 -6.80
C LEU A 148 9.95 13.57 -7.93
N ASN A 149 9.54 14.38 -8.92
CA ASN A 149 8.79 13.90 -10.08
C ASN A 149 9.66 13.62 -11.30
N SER A 150 10.94 14.02 -11.28
CA SER A 150 11.79 13.96 -12.47
C SER A 150 13.02 13.06 -12.35
N SER A 151 13.59 12.92 -11.17
CA SER A 151 14.77 12.08 -10.96
C SER A 151 15.02 11.84 -9.47
N GLY A 152 15.47 10.64 -9.12
CA GLY A 152 15.87 10.24 -7.77
C GLY A 152 16.74 8.99 -7.84
N ASN A 153 17.22 8.54 -6.70
CA ASN A 153 18.05 7.33 -6.64
C ASN A 153 17.28 6.09 -6.16
N LYS A 154 16.02 6.27 -5.78
CA LYS A 154 15.07 5.24 -5.35
C LYS A 154 13.65 5.64 -5.72
N GLU A 155 12.73 4.70 -5.57
CA GLU A 155 11.30 4.87 -5.78
C GLU A 155 10.53 4.62 -4.48
N TRP A 156 9.57 5.51 -4.18
CA TRP A 156 8.59 5.26 -3.14
C TRP A 156 7.37 4.51 -3.73
N ILE A 157 6.87 3.53 -3.01
CA ILE A 157 5.91 2.53 -3.51
C ILE A 157 4.55 2.56 -2.81
N GLY A 158 4.11 3.68 -2.25
CA GLY A 158 2.81 3.70 -1.55
C GLY A 158 2.78 2.86 -0.28
N LEU A 159 3.90 2.72 0.41
CA LEU A 159 3.99 1.98 1.67
C LEU A 159 4.56 2.88 2.76
N ILE A 160 3.77 3.15 3.80
CA ILE A 160 4.09 4.11 4.86
C ILE A 160 3.83 3.51 6.24
N LYS A 161 4.72 3.80 7.19
CA LYS A 161 4.49 3.59 8.62
C LYS A 161 4.87 4.85 9.40
N VAL A 162 3.87 5.59 9.87
CA VAL A 162 4.05 6.86 10.59
C VAL A 162 3.01 7.02 11.71
N LYS A 163 3.18 8.04 12.56
CA LYS A 163 2.13 8.42 13.51
C LYS A 163 0.86 8.85 12.80
N ALA A 164 -0.30 8.50 13.36
CA ALA A 164 -1.60 8.79 12.79
C ALA A 164 -1.81 10.28 12.47
N GLU A 165 -1.31 11.17 13.31
CA GLU A 165 -1.40 12.63 13.13
C GLU A 165 -0.75 13.14 11.83
N LYS A 166 0.23 12.40 11.29
CA LYS A 166 0.94 12.75 10.05
C LYS A 166 0.20 12.31 8.78
N MET A 167 -0.78 11.41 8.92
CA MET A 167 -1.53 10.88 7.77
C MET A 167 -2.69 11.78 7.35
N TYR A 168 -3.20 12.64 8.24
CA TYR A 168 -4.23 13.60 7.86
C TYR A 168 -3.70 14.59 6.85
N GLY A 169 -4.42 14.78 5.75
CA GLY A 169 -3.99 15.67 4.70
C GLY A 169 -5.09 16.03 3.72
N ASN A 170 -4.72 16.88 2.76
CA ASN A 170 -5.55 17.31 1.65
C ASN A 170 -4.79 17.12 0.34
N GLY A 171 -5.51 17.08 -0.78
CA GLY A 171 -4.93 16.95 -2.12
C GLY A 171 -4.93 15.52 -2.62
N GLU A 172 -4.26 15.30 -3.75
CA GLU A 172 -4.36 14.03 -4.49
C GLU A 172 -3.37 12.97 -4.03
N PHE A 173 -2.18 13.37 -3.55
CA PHE A 173 -1.03 12.49 -3.37
C PHE A 173 -0.57 12.43 -1.92
N VAL A 174 -0.44 11.22 -1.40
CA VAL A 174 0.02 10.95 -0.02
C VAL A 174 1.42 11.48 0.20
N TYR A 175 2.35 11.28 -0.76
CA TYR A 175 3.73 11.74 -0.62
C TYR A 175 3.85 13.26 -0.41
N LYS A 176 2.96 14.07 -1.03
CA LYS A 176 2.95 15.53 -0.82
C LYS A 176 2.58 15.91 0.62
N ASN A 177 1.72 15.13 1.27
CA ASN A 177 1.39 15.35 2.67
C ASN A 177 2.52 14.92 3.59
N ILE A 178 3.16 13.79 3.29
CA ILE A 178 4.28 13.26 4.07
C ILE A 178 5.55 14.10 3.91
N SER A 179 5.76 14.77 2.78
CA SER A 179 6.91 15.66 2.54
C SER A 179 7.12 16.70 3.64
N LYS A 180 6.05 17.14 4.31
CA LYS A 180 6.12 18.11 5.42
C LYS A 180 6.86 17.58 6.66
N TYR A 181 7.04 16.27 6.75
CA TYR A 181 7.61 15.60 7.91
C TYR A 181 8.97 14.97 7.63
N LEU A 182 9.49 15.13 6.42
CA LEU A 182 10.83 14.68 6.05
C LEU A 182 11.91 15.43 6.85
N PRO A 183 13.05 14.80 7.15
CA PRO A 183 13.44 13.46 6.71
C PRO A 183 12.86 12.35 7.59
N ILE A 184 12.42 11.24 6.95
CA ILE A 184 11.93 10.02 7.59
C ILE A 184 12.83 8.86 7.19
N GLU A 185 13.06 7.91 8.10
CA GLU A 185 13.79 6.68 7.82
C GLU A 185 13.09 5.85 6.74
N TYR A 186 13.81 4.98 6.05
CA TYR A 186 13.21 4.08 5.07
C TYR A 186 13.62 2.62 5.29
N CYS A 187 12.79 1.74 4.83
CA CYS A 187 13.06 0.32 4.70
C CYS A 187 13.04 -0.05 3.21
N VAL A 188 14.09 -0.71 2.75
CA VAL A 188 14.11 -1.23 1.37
C VAL A 188 13.17 -2.42 1.31
N VAL A 189 12.27 -2.41 0.35
CA VAL A 189 11.33 -3.50 0.09
C VAL A 189 11.31 -3.83 -1.40
N THR A 190 11.29 -5.09 -1.72
CA THR A 190 11.08 -5.56 -3.08
C THR A 190 9.58 -5.62 -3.33
N ALA A 191 9.11 -4.76 -4.23
CA ALA A 191 7.68 -4.66 -4.55
C ALA A 191 7.44 -4.33 -6.03
N ARG A 192 6.20 -4.57 -6.46
CA ARG A 192 5.70 -4.23 -7.78
C ARG A 192 4.34 -3.58 -7.63
N ASP A 193 4.20 -2.39 -8.19
CA ASP A 193 2.91 -1.74 -8.38
C ASP A 193 2.26 -2.29 -9.65
N ILE A 194 0.96 -2.60 -9.62
CA ILE A 194 0.25 -3.19 -10.76
C ILE A 194 -0.75 -2.16 -11.30
N ASP A 195 -0.27 -1.29 -12.16
CA ASP A 195 -1.04 -0.20 -12.75
C ASP A 195 -1.51 -0.49 -14.17
N THR A 196 -0.73 -1.24 -14.93
CA THR A 196 -0.97 -1.57 -16.34
C THR A 196 -0.90 -3.08 -16.58
N ALA A 197 -1.30 -3.53 -17.78
CA ALA A 197 -1.15 -4.94 -18.18
C ALA A 197 0.34 -5.36 -18.20
N GLU A 198 1.23 -4.46 -18.60
CA GLU A 198 2.67 -4.72 -18.62
C GLU A 198 3.23 -4.88 -17.20
N ASP A 199 2.77 -4.06 -16.25
CA ASP A 199 3.14 -4.21 -14.83
C ASP A 199 2.67 -5.55 -14.26
N TYR A 200 1.45 -5.97 -14.63
CA TYR A 200 0.93 -7.28 -14.24
C TYR A 200 1.80 -8.42 -14.75
N ASP A 201 2.17 -8.42 -16.03
CA ASP A 201 3.00 -9.44 -16.64
C ASP A 201 4.39 -9.51 -15.96
N LYS A 202 5.02 -8.34 -15.71
CA LYS A 202 6.28 -8.23 -14.98
C LYS A 202 6.16 -8.72 -13.54
N ALA A 203 5.07 -8.38 -12.84
CA ALA A 203 4.80 -8.81 -11.48
C ALA A 203 4.61 -10.33 -11.40
N MET A 204 3.88 -10.92 -12.35
CA MET A 204 3.68 -12.37 -12.44
C MET A 204 4.99 -13.11 -12.73
N GLU A 205 5.79 -12.65 -13.70
CA GLU A 205 7.09 -13.26 -13.99
C GLU A 205 8.01 -13.23 -12.76
N TRP A 206 8.10 -12.05 -12.13
CA TRP A 206 8.87 -11.88 -10.90
C TRP A 206 8.37 -12.80 -9.78
N PHE A 207 7.06 -12.88 -9.57
CA PHE A 207 6.47 -13.71 -8.52
C PHE A 207 6.76 -15.19 -8.74
N LEU A 208 6.55 -15.71 -9.96
CA LEU A 208 6.78 -17.10 -10.30
C LEU A 208 8.27 -17.48 -10.20
N LYS A 209 9.18 -16.57 -10.56
CA LYS A 209 10.63 -16.81 -10.45
C LYS A 209 11.06 -16.93 -8.98
N ASN A 210 10.56 -16.07 -8.11
CA ASN A 210 11.00 -16.04 -6.71
C ASN A 210 10.25 -17.01 -5.78
N ASN A 211 9.17 -17.65 -6.25
CA ASN A 211 8.40 -18.63 -5.48
C ASN A 211 8.49 -20.06 -6.07
N LYS A 212 9.38 -20.33 -7.03
CA LYS A 212 9.66 -21.68 -7.54
C LYS A 212 10.60 -22.49 -6.63
N GLU A 213 11.21 -21.86 -5.63
CA GLU A 213 12.22 -22.47 -4.75
C GLU A 213 11.68 -22.86 -3.36
N ASN A 214 10.32 -22.90 -3.19
CA ASN A 214 9.71 -23.32 -1.92
C ASN A 214 8.74 -24.48 -2.11
#